data_ad445721fa6b58d5fb95cd39fb7c1186
#
_entry.id   ad445721fa6b58d5fb95cd39fb7c1186
#
_cell.length_a   1.000
_cell.length_b   1.000
_cell.length_c   1.000
_cell.angle_alpha   90.00
_cell.angle_beta   90.00
_cell.angle_gamma   90.00
#
_symmetry.space_group_name_H-M   'P 1'
#
loop_
_entity.id
_entity.type
_entity.pdbx_description
1 polymer ?
#
loop_
_entity_poly.entity_id
_entity_poly.type
_entity_poly.pdbx_seq_one_letter_code
_entity_poly.pdbx_strand_id
1 'polypeptide(L)'
;MKSDAVRSRPLLALLSASAVLAACGGSDDDDNAAPAPLPTVACSFDTPVALAYEEQRLTTPLPNTGANVVGTDTTPIADRIVKDTGFDTFTSDFSASLCASDGTTTITSYQGAVDLVKAKGAALWRGAVDRVQGRRPSPATSKLPNSDDRMLYWTRVQMTKVLRQWKPAFAMTPAQLTDLQLQFERSSRGQYDINLPAGEASQGRKYRRMILSGFDTFTLGTPGTPNTGLRNGNPSGATALEMDGREFTLSDGTVLHVEAYILPVSYDPFNLGMQEDTLGPWFKPGPMRVDASITISQGSANIFNLEQFNGRFHGPTSGNDGIIYCPAGTRLPGLILPLGTVTAPGTAPISLPNSGCDVYPPQRWLGYDDTTWMKDFPPQFTLTTLPIPSMVTGHTQTGIARPPGATSAGTEGFDVTWHTNFVYFPACTDPATVTVPSNGVVNLMPDVSTVPTPNATWCSRQGGGGDYLSNESAYRNTLLRDVFGLDIPAGHIHVPVMTNFFGGTANTGGGVRDDNAITDARFEAYRTAIVAQTKALLLVIGNSLMYR
;
A
#
# COMPACT_ATOMS: atom_id res chain seq x y z
N MET A 1 49.30 22.02 13.73
CA MET A 1 49.22 23.43 13.34
C MET A 1 48.80 23.51 11.89
N LYS A 2 47.55 23.77 11.65
CA LYS A 2 46.97 24.53 10.55
C LYS A 2 45.48 24.47 10.71
N SER A 3 44.90 25.60 10.70
CA SER A 3 43.64 26.07 11.22
C SER A 3 42.44 25.70 10.39
N ASP A 4 41.35 25.46 11.14
CA ASP A 4 39.98 25.31 10.71
C ASP A 4 39.45 26.58 10.06
N ALA A 5 38.71 26.42 8.97
CA ALA A 5 37.85 27.46 8.43
C ALA A 5 36.40 26.97 8.45
N VAL A 6 35.70 27.37 9.50
CA VAL A 6 34.24 27.25 9.63
C VAL A 6 33.60 28.26 8.66
N ARG A 7 32.87 27.75 7.65
CA ARG A 7 31.97 28.56 6.82
C ARG A 7 30.59 28.56 7.41
N SER A 8 30.26 29.66 8.08
CA SER A 8 28.91 30.01 8.49
C SER A 8 28.05 30.42 7.29
N ARG A 9 26.90 29.81 7.11
CA ARG A 9 25.84 30.24 6.18
C ARG A 9 24.88 31.17 6.92
N PRO A 10 24.44 32.29 6.32
CA PRO A 10 23.52 33.20 6.97
C PRO A 10 22.07 32.69 6.91
N LEU A 11 21.39 32.70 8.04
CA LEU A 11 19.92 32.60 8.15
C LEU A 11 19.31 33.84 7.51
N LEU A 12 18.47 33.66 6.50
CA LEU A 12 17.57 34.70 6.02
C LEU A 12 16.34 34.72 6.92
N ALA A 13 16.23 35.71 7.77
CA ALA A 13 15.03 36.03 8.51
C ALA A 13 14.07 36.83 7.60
N LEU A 14 12.91 36.27 7.27
CA LEU A 14 11.83 37.03 6.66
C LEU A 14 11.11 37.85 7.75
N LEU A 15 11.32 39.15 7.71
CA LEU A 15 10.51 40.12 8.45
C LEU A 15 9.18 40.34 7.71
N SER A 16 8.08 39.95 8.33
CA SER A 16 6.73 40.34 7.93
C SER A 16 6.47 41.79 8.42
N ALA A 17 6.40 42.72 7.49
CA ALA A 17 5.99 44.11 7.78
C ALA A 17 4.46 44.16 7.80
N SER A 18 3.89 44.31 8.98
CA SER A 18 2.50 44.71 9.16
C SER A 18 2.36 46.21 8.96
N ALA A 19 1.75 46.65 7.86
CA ALA A 19 1.37 48.05 7.65
C ALA A 19 0.05 48.33 8.39
N VAL A 20 0.13 49.12 9.43
CA VAL A 20 -1.02 49.72 10.09
C VAL A 20 -1.39 51.00 9.32
N LEU A 21 -2.52 50.98 8.61
CA LEU A 21 -3.15 52.18 8.07
C LEU A 21 -4.18 52.70 9.07
N ALA A 22 -3.83 53.80 9.73
CA ALA A 22 -4.79 54.60 10.43
C ALA A 22 -5.49 55.55 9.44
N ALA A 23 -6.79 55.44 9.28
CA ALA A 23 -7.61 56.45 8.62
C ALA A 23 -8.66 56.92 9.60
N CYS A 24 -8.58 58.21 9.93
CA CYS A 24 -9.64 58.96 10.61
C CYS A 24 -10.69 59.43 9.62
N GLY A 25 -11.95 59.50 10.08
CA GLY A 25 -12.89 60.42 9.53
C GLY A 25 -14.23 59.86 9.12
N GLY A 26 -15.21 60.13 9.94
CA GLY A 26 -16.58 59.76 9.96
C GLY A 26 -17.45 60.04 8.76
N SER A 27 -18.53 59.34 8.78
CA SER A 27 -19.93 59.83 8.74
C SER A 27 -20.85 58.61 8.72
N ASP A 28 -21.85 58.70 9.55
CA ASP A 28 -22.93 57.72 9.65
C ASP A 28 -23.68 57.65 8.32
N ASP A 29 -23.80 56.43 7.77
CA ASP A 29 -24.92 56.02 6.95
C ASP A 29 -25.10 54.52 7.14
N ASP A 30 -26.25 54.16 7.71
CA ASP A 30 -26.75 52.82 7.90
C ASP A 30 -26.95 52.12 6.53
N ASP A 31 -25.95 51.44 6.05
CA ASP A 31 -26.13 50.43 5.00
C ASP A 31 -25.68 49.07 5.54
N ASN A 32 -26.64 48.42 6.17
CA ASN A 32 -26.57 47.00 6.55
C ASN A 32 -26.73 46.13 5.29
N ALA A 33 -25.89 46.38 4.29
CA ALA A 33 -25.80 45.56 3.11
C ALA A 33 -25.06 44.28 3.53
N ALA A 34 -25.76 43.16 3.49
CA ALA A 34 -25.13 41.83 3.61
C ALA A 34 -23.91 41.78 2.67
N PRO A 35 -22.76 41.26 3.13
CA PRO A 35 -21.58 41.17 2.28
C PRO A 35 -21.97 40.47 0.97
N ALA A 36 -21.63 41.11 -0.15
CA ALA A 36 -21.90 40.54 -1.47
C ALA A 36 -21.39 39.11 -1.51
N PRO A 37 -22.18 38.17 -2.00
CA PRO A 37 -21.73 36.77 -2.12
C PRO A 37 -20.42 36.75 -2.92
N LEU A 38 -19.42 36.04 -2.40
CA LEU A 38 -18.15 35.83 -3.10
C LEU A 38 -18.45 35.34 -4.51
N PRO A 39 -17.75 35.83 -5.54
CA PRO A 39 -18.01 35.43 -6.90
C PRO A 39 -17.83 33.92 -6.99
N THR A 40 -18.85 33.20 -7.41
CA THR A 40 -18.81 31.79 -7.68
C THR A 40 -17.90 31.57 -8.89
N VAL A 41 -16.85 30.80 -8.71
CA VAL A 41 -15.87 30.51 -9.75
C VAL A 41 -16.33 29.25 -10.49
N ALA A 42 -16.40 29.31 -11.81
CA ALA A 42 -16.83 28.18 -12.63
C ALA A 42 -15.77 27.09 -12.68
N CYS A 43 -16.19 25.87 -12.49
CA CYS A 43 -15.39 24.67 -12.67
C CYS A 43 -16.11 23.66 -13.58
N SER A 44 -15.43 22.59 -14.00
CA SER A 44 -16.02 21.56 -14.85
C SER A 44 -15.25 20.24 -14.77
N PHE A 45 -15.78 19.21 -15.41
CA PHE A 45 -15.09 17.95 -15.63
C PHE A 45 -14.93 17.69 -17.13
N ASP A 46 -13.69 17.39 -17.53
CA ASP A 46 -13.34 17.02 -18.90
C ASP A 46 -13.46 15.50 -19.05
N THR A 47 -14.68 15.02 -19.29
CA THR A 47 -14.97 13.59 -19.41
C THR A 47 -14.27 12.89 -20.59
N PRO A 48 -13.95 13.56 -21.72
CA PRO A 48 -13.12 13.02 -22.80
C PRO A 48 -11.64 12.80 -22.42
N VAL A 49 -11.15 13.31 -21.29
CA VAL A 49 -9.78 13.02 -20.86
C VAL A 49 -9.58 11.51 -20.80
N ALA A 50 -8.54 11.12 -21.46
CA ALA A 50 -8.23 9.72 -21.62
C ALA A 50 -7.85 9.06 -20.28
N LEU A 51 -8.34 7.84 -20.07
CA LEU A 51 -8.16 7.09 -18.83
C LEU A 51 -6.72 6.59 -18.70
N ALA A 52 -6.18 6.66 -17.49
CA ALA A 52 -4.96 5.96 -17.12
C ALA A 52 -5.15 4.43 -17.30
N TYR A 53 -4.06 3.71 -17.48
CA TYR A 53 -4.11 2.26 -17.68
C TYR A 53 -4.91 1.56 -16.56
N GLU A 54 -4.69 1.93 -15.30
CA GLU A 54 -5.41 1.39 -14.16
C GLU A 54 -6.90 1.76 -14.19
N GLU A 55 -7.21 3.01 -14.55
CA GLU A 55 -8.58 3.53 -14.65
C GLU A 55 -9.42 2.85 -15.76
N GLN A 56 -8.77 2.32 -16.79
CA GLN A 56 -9.45 1.57 -17.85
C GLN A 56 -10.15 0.31 -17.33
N ARG A 57 -9.70 -0.23 -16.18
CA ARG A 57 -10.37 -1.36 -15.52
C ARG A 57 -11.74 -0.99 -14.93
N LEU A 58 -12.01 0.30 -14.70
CA LEU A 58 -13.30 0.78 -14.18
C LEU A 58 -14.49 0.46 -15.09
N THR A 59 -14.24 0.23 -16.37
CA THR A 59 -15.29 -0.11 -17.35
C THR A 59 -15.33 -1.60 -17.70
N THR A 60 -14.47 -2.41 -17.07
CA THR A 60 -14.30 -3.81 -17.43
C THR A 60 -15.20 -4.71 -16.56
N PRO A 61 -16.12 -5.48 -17.15
CA PRO A 61 -16.94 -6.45 -16.43
C PRO A 61 -16.15 -7.75 -16.17
N LEU A 62 -16.70 -8.60 -15.32
CA LEU A 62 -16.31 -10.02 -15.28
C LEU A 62 -16.79 -10.76 -16.52
N PRO A 63 -16.22 -11.95 -16.85
CA PRO A 63 -16.75 -12.79 -17.90
C PRO A 63 -18.25 -13.04 -17.71
N ASN A 64 -19.04 -12.87 -18.77
CA ASN A 64 -20.51 -13.09 -18.79
C ASN A 64 -20.93 -14.17 -19.77
N THR A 65 -19.95 -14.83 -20.39
CA THR A 65 -20.12 -15.98 -21.28
C THR A 65 -18.99 -16.98 -21.07
N GLY A 66 -19.26 -18.25 -21.27
CA GLY A 66 -18.26 -19.31 -21.15
C GLY A 66 -18.74 -20.50 -20.30
N ALA A 67 -17.96 -21.58 -20.33
CA ALA A 67 -18.35 -22.86 -19.70
C ALA A 67 -18.48 -22.79 -18.15
N ASN A 68 -17.81 -21.82 -17.53
CA ASN A 68 -17.79 -21.66 -16.07
C ASN A 68 -18.53 -20.38 -15.64
N VAL A 69 -19.37 -19.83 -16.48
CA VAL A 69 -20.16 -18.62 -16.21
C VAL A 69 -21.60 -19.02 -15.96
N VAL A 70 -22.12 -18.69 -14.79
CA VAL A 70 -23.52 -18.88 -14.41
C VAL A 70 -24.24 -17.53 -14.43
N GLY A 71 -23.62 -16.50 -13.87
CA GLY A 71 -24.14 -15.14 -13.90
C GLY A 71 -23.98 -14.47 -15.27
N THR A 72 -24.85 -13.52 -15.58
CA THR A 72 -24.85 -12.78 -16.86
C THR A 72 -24.70 -11.27 -16.67
N ASP A 73 -24.26 -10.84 -15.48
CA ASP A 73 -24.11 -9.42 -15.16
C ASP A 73 -22.96 -8.80 -15.95
N THR A 74 -23.27 -7.77 -16.74
CA THR A 74 -22.32 -7.01 -17.56
C THR A 74 -21.87 -5.71 -16.91
N THR A 75 -22.34 -5.43 -15.70
CA THR A 75 -21.91 -4.25 -14.95
C THR A 75 -20.41 -4.34 -14.65
N PRO A 76 -19.63 -3.27 -14.84
CA PRO A 76 -18.23 -3.25 -14.45
C PRO A 76 -18.02 -3.69 -13.02
N ILE A 77 -16.95 -4.47 -12.80
CA ILE A 77 -16.67 -5.05 -11.46
C ILE A 77 -16.48 -3.96 -10.39
N ALA A 78 -15.84 -2.84 -10.75
CA ALA A 78 -15.67 -1.72 -9.84
C ALA A 78 -17.02 -1.20 -9.31
N ASP A 79 -17.98 -1.00 -10.21
CA ASP A 79 -19.32 -0.53 -9.84
C ASP A 79 -20.07 -1.55 -8.97
N ARG A 80 -19.94 -2.86 -9.29
CA ARG A 80 -20.57 -3.92 -8.51
C ARG A 80 -20.06 -3.93 -7.07
N ILE A 81 -18.73 -3.84 -6.87
CA ILE A 81 -18.11 -3.86 -5.53
C ILE A 81 -18.42 -2.56 -4.77
N VAL A 82 -18.23 -1.42 -5.43
CA VAL A 82 -18.37 -0.10 -4.78
C VAL A 82 -19.83 0.15 -4.35
N LYS A 83 -20.81 -0.18 -5.20
CA LYS A 83 -22.24 -0.06 -4.87
C LYS A 83 -22.70 -1.05 -3.82
N ASP A 84 -22.27 -2.32 -3.92
CA ASP A 84 -22.62 -3.35 -2.95
C ASP A 84 -22.17 -2.98 -1.53
N THR A 85 -21.04 -2.29 -1.42
CA THR A 85 -20.47 -1.87 -0.14
C THR A 85 -20.92 -0.48 0.33
N GLY A 86 -21.66 0.29 -0.51
CA GLY A 86 -22.09 1.66 -0.23
C GLY A 86 -20.95 2.69 -0.29
N PHE A 87 -19.89 2.39 -1.03
CA PHE A 87 -18.74 3.30 -1.20
C PHE A 87 -18.87 4.22 -2.42
N ASP A 88 -19.86 4.05 -3.26
CA ASP A 88 -20.22 4.97 -4.34
C ASP A 88 -20.51 6.40 -3.84
N THR A 89 -20.97 6.53 -2.60
CA THR A 89 -21.17 7.82 -1.94
C THR A 89 -19.87 8.62 -1.79
N PHE A 90 -18.70 7.98 -1.60
CA PHE A 90 -17.42 8.68 -1.54
C PHE A 90 -17.05 9.32 -2.87
N THR A 91 -17.25 8.60 -3.99
CA THR A 91 -16.96 9.13 -5.32
C THR A 91 -17.89 10.29 -5.67
N SER A 92 -19.19 10.17 -5.40
CA SER A 92 -20.17 11.23 -5.69
C SER A 92 -19.94 12.48 -4.81
N ASP A 93 -19.66 12.29 -3.53
CA ASP A 93 -19.36 13.39 -2.61
C ASP A 93 -18.02 14.09 -2.96
N PHE A 94 -17.01 13.32 -3.39
CA PHE A 94 -15.75 13.89 -3.87
C PHE A 94 -15.95 14.75 -5.10
N SER A 95 -16.68 14.23 -6.10
CA SER A 95 -16.99 14.95 -7.32
C SER A 95 -17.73 16.26 -7.01
N ALA A 96 -18.79 16.20 -6.20
CA ALA A 96 -19.57 17.37 -5.78
C ALA A 96 -18.75 18.40 -5.00
N SER A 97 -17.77 17.94 -4.20
CA SER A 97 -16.88 18.82 -3.44
C SER A 97 -15.84 19.53 -4.31
N LEU A 98 -15.42 18.92 -5.41
CA LEU A 98 -14.52 19.56 -6.40
C LEU A 98 -15.28 20.58 -7.25
N CYS A 99 -16.46 20.20 -7.71
CA CYS A 99 -17.28 20.99 -8.61
C CYS A 99 -18.75 20.55 -8.52
N ALA A 100 -19.62 21.45 -8.15
CA ALA A 100 -21.05 21.19 -8.16
C ALA A 100 -21.59 21.07 -9.61
N SER A 101 -22.78 20.50 -9.76
CA SER A 101 -23.38 20.25 -11.09
C SER A 101 -23.70 21.52 -11.88
N ASP A 102 -23.84 22.66 -11.18
CA ASP A 102 -24.05 24.00 -11.77
C ASP A 102 -22.73 24.73 -12.08
N GLY A 103 -21.57 24.10 -11.87
CA GLY A 103 -20.24 24.68 -12.09
C GLY A 103 -19.74 25.55 -10.95
N THR A 104 -20.40 25.55 -9.80
CA THR A 104 -19.92 26.29 -8.62
C THR A 104 -18.91 25.47 -7.82
N THR A 105 -17.95 26.14 -7.18
CA THR A 105 -16.97 25.53 -6.28
C THR A 105 -16.54 26.50 -5.19
N THR A 106 -16.21 25.96 -4.03
CA THR A 106 -15.56 26.70 -2.95
C THR A 106 -14.03 26.66 -3.05
N ILE A 107 -13.48 25.87 -4.00
CA ILE A 107 -12.04 25.71 -4.17
C ILE A 107 -11.54 26.75 -5.15
N THR A 108 -10.83 27.73 -4.63
CA THR A 108 -10.31 28.87 -5.40
C THR A 108 -8.79 28.91 -5.50
N SER A 109 -8.09 27.93 -4.90
CA SER A 109 -6.63 27.88 -4.88
C SER A 109 -6.10 26.44 -4.87
N TYR A 110 -4.84 26.30 -5.28
CA TYR A 110 -4.12 25.04 -5.21
C TYR A 110 -4.07 24.48 -3.78
N GLN A 111 -3.79 25.33 -2.77
CA GLN A 111 -3.75 24.86 -1.38
C GLN A 111 -5.12 24.35 -0.91
N GLY A 112 -6.20 25.04 -1.25
CA GLY A 112 -7.56 24.55 -0.96
C GLY A 112 -7.87 23.20 -1.62
N ALA A 113 -7.32 22.97 -2.82
CA ALA A 113 -7.42 21.67 -3.49
C ALA A 113 -6.61 20.59 -2.75
N VAL A 114 -5.38 20.90 -2.31
CA VAL A 114 -4.55 19.99 -1.50
C VAL A 114 -5.27 19.59 -0.21
N ASP A 115 -5.83 20.56 0.50
CA ASP A 115 -6.53 20.30 1.76
C ASP A 115 -7.77 19.40 1.53
N LEU A 116 -8.53 19.67 0.46
CA LEU A 116 -9.69 18.87 0.11
C LEU A 116 -9.28 17.42 -0.23
N VAL A 117 -8.33 17.21 -1.13
CA VAL A 117 -7.96 15.84 -1.56
C VAL A 117 -7.39 15.03 -0.42
N LYS A 118 -6.63 15.66 0.50
CA LYS A 118 -6.17 15.01 1.73
C LYS A 118 -7.33 14.64 2.65
N ALA A 119 -8.27 15.54 2.87
CA ALA A 119 -9.43 15.28 3.73
C ALA A 119 -10.31 14.15 3.16
N LYS A 120 -10.57 14.16 1.85
CA LYS A 120 -11.40 13.14 1.19
C LYS A 120 -10.69 11.79 1.10
N GLY A 121 -9.38 11.79 0.86
CA GLY A 121 -8.58 10.55 0.91
C GLY A 121 -8.57 9.93 2.31
N ALA A 122 -8.34 10.73 3.35
CA ALA A 122 -8.40 10.28 4.74
C ALA A 122 -9.80 9.78 5.14
N ALA A 123 -10.87 10.43 4.64
CA ALA A 123 -12.23 9.99 4.88
C ALA A 123 -12.51 8.63 4.21
N LEU A 124 -11.99 8.40 2.99
CA LEU A 124 -12.10 7.11 2.30
C LEU A 124 -11.35 6.02 3.08
N TRP A 125 -10.11 6.28 3.52
CA TRP A 125 -9.33 5.35 4.35
C TRP A 125 -10.09 4.94 5.61
N ARG A 126 -10.50 5.94 6.43
CA ARG A 126 -11.25 5.68 7.66
C ARG A 126 -12.56 4.97 7.41
N GLY A 127 -13.28 5.32 6.35
CA GLY A 127 -14.51 4.64 5.95
C GLY A 127 -14.27 3.14 5.65
N ALA A 128 -13.14 2.80 5.03
CA ALA A 128 -12.75 1.43 4.74
C ALA A 128 -12.35 0.67 6.03
N VAL A 129 -11.54 1.29 6.88
CA VAL A 129 -11.18 0.74 8.20
C VAL A 129 -12.43 0.50 9.04
N ASP A 130 -13.34 1.49 9.13
CA ASP A 130 -14.58 1.38 9.91
C ASP A 130 -15.49 0.26 9.39
N ARG A 131 -15.56 0.08 8.07
CA ARG A 131 -16.32 -1.02 7.49
C ARG A 131 -15.73 -2.38 7.84
N VAL A 132 -14.43 -2.56 7.59
CA VAL A 132 -13.75 -3.84 7.84
C VAL A 132 -13.81 -4.20 9.32
N GLN A 133 -13.70 -3.25 10.21
CA GLN A 133 -13.78 -3.45 11.66
C GLN A 133 -15.23 -3.44 12.22
N GLY A 134 -16.23 -3.39 11.34
CA GLY A 134 -17.65 -3.48 11.74
C GLY A 134 -18.24 -2.22 12.37
N ARG A 135 -17.55 -1.07 12.32
CA ARG A 135 -18.06 0.21 12.83
C ARG A 135 -18.94 0.97 11.83
N ARG A 136 -18.73 0.74 10.53
CA ARG A 136 -19.58 1.25 9.45
C ARG A 136 -20.48 0.14 8.94
N PRO A 137 -21.82 0.28 9.01
CA PRO A 137 -22.73 -0.73 8.49
C PRO A 137 -22.64 -0.80 6.96
N SER A 138 -22.71 -2.03 6.42
CA SER A 138 -22.93 -2.25 5.00
C SER A 138 -24.39 -2.00 4.64
N PRO A 139 -24.73 -1.69 3.38
CA PRO A 139 -26.11 -1.70 2.90
C PRO A 139 -26.80 -3.03 3.22
N ALA A 140 -28.07 -3.00 3.57
CA ALA A 140 -28.82 -4.22 3.92
C ALA A 140 -28.88 -5.27 2.77
N THR A 141 -28.64 -4.81 1.54
CA THR A 141 -28.60 -5.65 0.33
C THR A 141 -27.21 -6.14 -0.02
N SER A 142 -26.18 -5.76 0.75
CA SER A 142 -24.79 -6.13 0.48
C SER A 142 -24.61 -7.65 0.52
N LYS A 143 -23.92 -8.15 -0.51
CA LYS A 143 -23.50 -9.56 -0.62
C LYS A 143 -22.07 -9.77 -0.15
N LEU A 144 -21.29 -8.68 -0.06
CA LEU A 144 -19.91 -8.71 0.36
C LEU A 144 -19.84 -8.53 1.89
N PRO A 145 -19.10 -9.39 2.60
CA PRO A 145 -18.92 -9.24 4.04
C PRO A 145 -18.15 -7.98 4.38
N ASN A 146 -18.28 -7.48 5.60
CA ASN A 146 -17.58 -6.28 6.04
C ASN A 146 -16.07 -6.37 5.87
N SER A 147 -15.48 -7.56 6.05
CA SER A 147 -14.05 -7.83 5.90
C SER A 147 -13.51 -7.74 4.46
N ASP A 148 -14.37 -7.48 3.45
CA ASP A 148 -13.92 -7.29 2.07
C ASP A 148 -13.23 -5.92 1.93
N ASP A 149 -11.97 -5.92 1.51
CA ASP A 149 -11.10 -4.76 1.38
C ASP A 149 -11.14 -4.09 0.00
N ARG A 150 -11.68 -4.79 -1.03
CA ARG A 150 -11.59 -4.38 -2.44
C ARG A 150 -12.31 -3.08 -2.75
N MET A 151 -13.31 -2.69 -1.95
CA MET A 151 -14.01 -1.43 -2.13
C MET A 151 -13.07 -0.21 -2.01
N LEU A 152 -12.05 -0.27 -1.15
CA LEU A 152 -11.08 0.82 -1.01
C LEU A 152 -10.33 1.07 -2.31
N TYR A 153 -9.79 0.00 -2.91
CA TYR A 153 -9.06 0.09 -4.17
C TYR A 153 -9.95 0.67 -5.29
N TRP A 154 -11.12 0.07 -5.53
CA TRP A 154 -11.98 0.47 -6.64
C TRP A 154 -12.54 1.89 -6.48
N THR A 155 -12.91 2.28 -5.27
CA THR A 155 -13.37 3.66 -4.98
C THR A 155 -12.24 4.66 -5.19
N ARG A 156 -11.02 4.36 -4.72
CA ARG A 156 -9.86 5.24 -4.95
C ARG A 156 -9.61 5.43 -6.44
N VAL A 157 -9.61 4.38 -7.24
CA VAL A 157 -9.42 4.49 -8.70
C VAL A 157 -10.53 5.32 -9.35
N GLN A 158 -11.79 5.19 -8.90
CA GLN A 158 -12.89 6.06 -9.36
C GLN A 158 -12.63 7.53 -8.98
N MET A 159 -12.21 7.81 -7.75
CA MET A 159 -11.92 9.18 -7.30
C MET A 159 -10.69 9.76 -7.99
N THR A 160 -9.65 8.97 -8.26
CA THR A 160 -8.47 9.39 -9.04
C THR A 160 -8.87 9.79 -10.46
N LYS A 161 -9.76 9.03 -11.10
CA LYS A 161 -10.34 9.39 -12.39
C LYS A 161 -11.07 10.73 -12.34
N VAL A 162 -11.91 10.95 -11.31
CA VAL A 162 -12.62 12.22 -11.11
C VAL A 162 -11.62 13.38 -11.00
N LEU A 163 -10.56 13.21 -10.21
CA LEU A 163 -9.52 14.23 -10.04
C LEU A 163 -8.76 14.52 -11.34
N ARG A 164 -8.49 13.50 -12.15
CA ARG A 164 -7.88 13.64 -13.47
C ARG A 164 -8.74 14.44 -14.44
N GLN A 165 -10.05 14.26 -14.38
CA GLN A 165 -11.02 14.93 -15.23
C GLN A 165 -11.38 16.35 -14.75
N TRP A 166 -11.02 16.69 -13.51
CA TRP A 166 -11.37 17.98 -12.92
C TRP A 166 -10.62 19.14 -13.59
N LYS A 167 -11.36 20.13 -14.00
CA LYS A 167 -10.88 21.44 -14.45
C LYS A 167 -11.22 22.48 -13.40
N PRO A 168 -10.24 22.88 -12.57
CA PRO A 168 -10.47 23.88 -11.56
C PRO A 168 -10.74 25.25 -12.18
N ALA A 169 -11.39 26.11 -11.41
CA ALA A 169 -11.66 27.49 -11.78
C ALA A 169 -10.44 28.42 -11.60
N PHE A 170 -9.29 27.89 -11.24
CA PHE A 170 -8.01 28.61 -11.12
C PHE A 170 -6.93 27.89 -11.95
N ALA A 171 -5.88 28.65 -12.28
CA ALA A 171 -4.77 28.09 -13.03
C ALA A 171 -3.99 27.05 -12.19
N MET A 172 -3.76 25.88 -12.76
CA MET A 172 -2.98 24.80 -12.17
C MET A 172 -1.99 24.26 -13.19
N THR A 173 -0.74 24.07 -12.77
CA THR A 173 0.29 23.48 -13.62
C THR A 173 0.17 21.95 -13.63
N PRO A 174 0.70 21.26 -14.65
CA PRO A 174 0.77 19.79 -14.66
C PRO A 174 1.46 19.21 -13.41
N ALA A 175 2.52 19.85 -12.93
CA ALA A 175 3.22 19.42 -11.71
C ALA A 175 2.33 19.50 -10.47
N GLN A 176 1.52 20.56 -10.35
CA GLN A 176 0.56 20.69 -9.26
C GLN A 176 -0.55 19.64 -9.35
N LEU A 177 -1.03 19.30 -10.55
CA LEU A 177 -1.98 18.21 -10.70
C LEU A 177 -1.37 16.86 -10.28
N THR A 178 -0.12 16.60 -10.67
CA THR A 178 0.61 15.40 -10.21
C THR A 178 0.69 15.36 -8.69
N ASP A 179 1.06 16.47 -8.06
CA ASP A 179 1.16 16.53 -6.60
C ASP A 179 -0.22 16.31 -5.94
N LEU A 180 -1.29 16.92 -6.42
CA LEU A 180 -2.64 16.67 -5.90
C LEU A 180 -3.01 15.19 -5.94
N GLN A 181 -2.69 14.52 -7.03
CA GLN A 181 -2.96 13.10 -7.19
C GLN A 181 -2.12 12.25 -6.23
N LEU A 182 -0.83 12.59 -6.04
CA LEU A 182 0.02 11.92 -5.04
C LEU A 182 -0.48 12.17 -3.61
N GLN A 183 -0.93 13.38 -3.29
CA GLN A 183 -1.50 13.70 -1.98
C GLN A 183 -2.78 12.89 -1.72
N PHE A 184 -3.66 12.76 -2.72
CA PHE A 184 -4.85 11.93 -2.63
C PHE A 184 -4.50 10.45 -2.47
N GLU A 185 -3.59 9.93 -3.29
CA GLU A 185 -3.13 8.54 -3.26
C GLU A 185 -2.56 8.17 -1.88
N ARG A 186 -1.74 9.03 -1.30
CA ARG A 186 -1.15 8.80 0.03
C ARG A 186 -2.18 8.89 1.14
N SER A 187 -3.06 9.87 1.10
CA SER A 187 -4.09 10.04 2.14
C SER A 187 -5.13 8.92 2.12
N SER A 188 -5.51 8.44 0.94
CA SER A 188 -6.48 7.35 0.78
C SER A 188 -5.91 5.95 1.09
N ARG A 189 -4.62 5.88 1.38
CA ARG A 189 -3.93 4.65 1.82
C ARG A 189 -3.52 4.65 3.30
N GLY A 190 -3.98 5.61 4.09
CA GLY A 190 -3.64 5.70 5.50
C GLY A 190 -2.24 6.24 5.82
N GLN A 191 -1.45 6.64 4.80
CA GLN A 191 -0.06 7.07 5.00
C GLN A 191 0.06 8.37 5.80
N TYR A 192 -0.97 9.20 5.79
CA TYR A 192 -1.06 10.42 6.60
C TYR A 192 -1.92 10.26 7.86
N ASP A 193 -2.54 9.08 8.05
CA ASP A 193 -3.43 8.81 9.19
C ASP A 193 -2.71 8.13 10.37
N ILE A 194 -1.48 7.67 10.17
CA ILE A 194 -0.65 7.03 11.21
C ILE A 194 -0.53 7.97 12.40
N ASN A 195 -0.90 7.49 13.59
CA ASN A 195 -0.87 8.27 14.83
C ASN A 195 -0.48 7.39 16.03
N LEU A 196 0.81 7.10 16.15
CA LEU A 196 1.32 6.32 17.26
C LEU A 196 1.16 7.09 18.59
N PRO A 197 0.65 6.46 19.66
CA PRO A 197 0.39 7.14 20.92
C PRO A 197 1.69 7.54 21.64
N ALA A 198 1.70 8.78 22.16
CA ALA A 198 2.69 9.23 23.14
C ALA A 198 2.17 8.94 24.55
N GLY A 199 3.04 8.52 25.46
CA GLY A 199 2.64 8.30 26.85
C GLY A 199 2.11 6.91 27.16
N GLU A 200 1.12 6.83 28.04
CA GLU A 200 0.62 5.57 28.59
C GLU A 200 -0.83 5.30 28.17
N ALA A 201 -1.17 4.03 28.03
CA ALA A 201 -2.53 3.55 27.85
C ALA A 201 -3.35 3.66 29.14
N SER A 202 -4.62 3.31 29.08
CA SER A 202 -5.51 3.29 30.23
C SER A 202 -4.90 2.51 31.40
N GLN A 203 -5.11 2.99 32.62
CA GLN A 203 -4.58 2.42 33.86
C GLN A 203 -3.04 2.44 34.00
N GLY A 204 -2.37 3.40 33.33
CA GLY A 204 -0.91 3.54 33.38
C GLY A 204 -0.13 2.43 32.69
N ARG A 205 -0.78 1.67 31.82
CA ARG A 205 -0.11 0.61 31.04
C ARG A 205 0.77 1.20 29.95
N LYS A 206 1.95 0.63 29.76
CA LYS A 206 2.87 1.09 28.71
C LYS A 206 2.39 0.65 27.32
N TYR A 207 2.60 1.52 26.34
CA TYR A 207 2.40 1.18 24.93
C TYR A 207 3.61 0.46 24.34
N ARG A 208 3.31 -0.48 23.42
CA ARG A 208 4.18 -0.97 22.36
C ARG A 208 3.57 -0.54 21.04
N ARG A 209 4.37 0.01 20.16
CA ARG A 209 3.91 0.69 18.93
C ARG A 209 4.36 -0.10 17.72
N MET A 210 3.42 -0.56 16.92
CA MET A 210 3.70 -1.30 15.69
C MET A 210 3.15 -0.54 14.49
N ILE A 211 3.95 -0.43 13.43
CA ILE A 211 3.48 0.00 12.11
C ILE A 211 3.46 -1.21 11.19
N LEU A 212 2.34 -1.37 10.48
CA LEU A 212 2.08 -2.45 9.54
C LEU A 212 1.79 -1.89 8.15
N SER A 213 2.42 -2.41 7.09
CA SER A 213 1.99 -2.11 5.73
C SER A 213 1.39 -3.32 5.03
N GLY A 214 0.29 -3.11 4.29
CA GLY A 214 -0.23 -4.04 3.30
C GLY A 214 -0.06 -3.49 1.89
N PHE A 215 -0.63 -4.17 0.91
CA PHE A 215 -0.66 -3.75 -0.50
C PHE A 215 -2.08 -3.70 -1.03
N ASP A 216 -2.28 -2.88 -2.06
CA ASP A 216 -3.47 -2.90 -2.89
C ASP A 216 -3.72 -4.26 -3.53
N THR A 217 -4.92 -4.46 -4.02
CA THR A 217 -5.25 -5.64 -4.82
C THR A 217 -4.35 -5.75 -6.05
N PHE A 218 -4.03 -6.96 -6.45
CA PHE A 218 -3.01 -7.29 -7.45
C PHE A 218 -3.50 -8.41 -8.37
N THR A 219 -2.85 -8.57 -9.53
CA THR A 219 -3.19 -9.59 -10.54
C THR A 219 -4.56 -9.35 -11.19
N LEU A 220 -4.85 -8.09 -11.51
CA LEU A 220 -6.16 -7.65 -12.01
C LEU A 220 -6.39 -7.92 -13.50
N GLY A 221 -5.39 -8.46 -14.21
CA GLY A 221 -5.49 -8.70 -15.64
C GLY A 221 -5.41 -7.43 -16.50
N THR A 222 -5.56 -7.63 -17.80
CA THR A 222 -5.49 -6.54 -18.80
C THR A 222 -6.77 -5.71 -18.78
N PRO A 223 -6.68 -4.37 -18.73
CA PRO A 223 -7.82 -3.48 -18.82
C PRO A 223 -8.63 -3.70 -20.12
N GLY A 224 -9.94 -3.48 -20.04
CA GLY A 224 -10.86 -3.61 -21.18
C GLY A 224 -11.17 -5.05 -21.62
N THR A 225 -10.50 -6.04 -21.06
CA THR A 225 -10.73 -7.47 -21.34
C THR A 225 -11.40 -8.14 -20.14
N PRO A 226 -12.64 -8.64 -20.26
CA PRO A 226 -13.31 -9.38 -19.20
C PRO A 226 -12.43 -10.55 -18.73
N ASN A 227 -12.11 -10.57 -17.43
CA ASN A 227 -11.29 -11.63 -16.85
C ASN A 227 -11.60 -11.79 -15.35
N THR A 228 -11.32 -12.96 -14.81
CA THR A 228 -11.58 -13.29 -13.41
C THR A 228 -10.59 -12.66 -12.44
N GLY A 229 -9.43 -12.21 -12.90
CA GLY A 229 -8.44 -11.52 -12.07
C GLY A 229 -8.96 -10.23 -11.45
N LEU A 230 -9.90 -9.55 -12.13
CA LEU A 230 -10.52 -8.32 -11.63
C LEU A 230 -11.20 -8.46 -10.27
N ARG A 231 -11.60 -9.67 -9.87
CA ARG A 231 -12.24 -9.95 -8.57
C ARG A 231 -11.26 -10.35 -7.47
N ASN A 232 -9.96 -10.42 -7.78
CA ASN A 232 -8.95 -10.76 -6.78
C ASN A 232 -8.91 -9.72 -5.66
N GLY A 233 -8.59 -10.17 -4.44
CA GLY A 233 -8.26 -9.33 -3.30
C GLY A 233 -6.79 -9.45 -2.95
N ASN A 234 -6.36 -8.67 -1.97
CA ASN A 234 -5.03 -8.80 -1.38
C ASN A 234 -5.16 -8.99 0.13
N PRO A 235 -4.82 -10.16 0.67
CA PRO A 235 -5.01 -10.42 2.10
C PRO A 235 -4.14 -9.52 2.98
N SER A 236 -3.05 -8.96 2.44
CA SER A 236 -2.23 -7.99 3.17
C SER A 236 -2.96 -6.66 3.35
N GLY A 237 -3.68 -6.19 2.33
CA GLY A 237 -4.54 -5.01 2.42
C GLY A 237 -5.70 -5.21 3.39
N ALA A 238 -6.37 -6.36 3.30
CA ALA A 238 -7.43 -6.74 4.24
C ALA A 238 -6.93 -6.76 5.69
N THR A 239 -5.73 -7.29 5.92
CA THR A 239 -5.11 -7.29 7.26
C THR A 239 -4.77 -5.87 7.73
N ALA A 240 -4.23 -5.02 6.86
CA ALA A 240 -3.92 -3.64 7.22
C ALA A 240 -5.19 -2.91 7.70
N LEU A 241 -6.31 -3.02 6.98
CA LEU A 241 -7.57 -2.40 7.39
C LEU A 241 -8.13 -2.99 8.71
N GLU A 242 -8.00 -4.30 8.93
CA GLU A 242 -8.44 -4.94 10.17
C GLU A 242 -7.61 -4.49 11.38
N MET A 243 -6.31 -4.21 11.19
CA MET A 243 -5.38 -3.94 12.28
C MET A 243 -5.22 -2.45 12.61
N ASP A 244 -5.60 -1.55 11.70
CA ASP A 244 -5.41 -0.11 11.85
C ASP A 244 -6.11 0.46 13.08
N GLY A 245 -5.38 1.18 13.92
CA GLY A 245 -5.87 1.75 15.19
C GLY A 245 -6.26 0.72 16.26
N ARG A 246 -5.93 -0.57 16.09
CA ARG A 246 -6.26 -1.61 17.08
C ARG A 246 -5.29 -1.64 18.24
N GLU A 247 -5.84 -1.96 19.41
CA GLU A 247 -5.09 -2.18 20.63
C GLU A 247 -5.28 -3.61 21.16
N PHE A 248 -4.17 -4.23 21.59
CA PHE A 248 -4.17 -5.58 22.17
C PHE A 248 -3.41 -5.58 23.48
N THR A 249 -4.01 -6.15 24.52
CA THR A 249 -3.28 -6.40 25.78
C THR A 249 -2.35 -7.58 25.56
N LEU A 250 -1.06 -7.36 25.76
CA LEU A 250 -0.02 -8.38 25.68
C LEU A 250 0.07 -9.19 26.97
N SER A 251 0.81 -10.28 26.95
CA SER A 251 0.90 -11.22 28.08
C SER A 251 1.54 -10.63 29.34
N ASP A 252 2.35 -9.57 29.20
CA ASP A 252 2.93 -8.80 30.31
C ASP A 252 2.04 -7.65 30.82
N GLY A 253 0.86 -7.48 30.24
CA GLY A 253 -0.06 -6.41 30.57
C GLY A 253 0.20 -5.09 29.85
N THR A 254 1.24 -4.97 29.01
CA THR A 254 1.42 -3.82 28.13
C THR A 254 0.37 -3.80 27.02
N VAL A 255 0.24 -2.71 26.29
CA VAL A 255 -0.73 -2.55 25.20
C VAL A 255 0.01 -2.42 23.87
N LEU A 256 -0.18 -3.36 22.96
CA LEU A 256 0.24 -3.22 21.59
C LEU A 256 -0.76 -2.34 20.84
N HIS A 257 -0.33 -1.18 20.40
CA HIS A 257 -1.07 -0.31 19.49
C HIS A 257 -0.52 -0.50 18.07
N VAL A 258 -1.40 -0.75 17.12
CA VAL A 258 -1.04 -1.02 15.73
C VAL A 258 -1.63 0.08 14.84
N GLU A 259 -0.77 0.74 14.10
CA GLU A 259 -1.16 1.61 12.99
C GLU A 259 -0.82 0.93 11.67
N ALA A 260 -1.66 1.11 10.67
CA ALA A 260 -1.46 0.46 9.39
C ALA A 260 -1.65 1.41 8.20
N TYR A 261 -1.06 1.04 7.08
CA TYR A 261 -1.22 1.74 5.81
C TYR A 261 -1.12 0.77 4.64
N ILE A 262 -1.52 1.21 3.45
CA ILE A 262 -1.44 0.40 2.23
C ILE A 262 -0.43 1.00 1.27
N LEU A 263 0.35 0.14 0.62
CA LEU A 263 1.29 0.45 -0.44
C LEU A 263 0.62 0.22 -1.81
N PRO A 264 0.87 1.06 -2.80
CA PRO A 264 0.42 0.82 -4.17
C PRO A 264 1.19 -0.33 -4.82
N VAL A 265 0.56 -1.01 -5.75
CA VAL A 265 1.23 -1.96 -6.64
C VAL A 265 1.76 -1.18 -7.85
N SER A 266 2.75 -0.33 -7.60
CA SER A 266 3.40 0.54 -8.58
C SER A 266 4.77 0.96 -8.05
N TYR A 267 5.78 1.09 -8.92
CA TYR A 267 7.16 1.46 -8.53
C TYR A 267 7.37 2.95 -8.33
N ASP A 268 6.70 3.80 -9.09
CA ASP A 268 6.92 5.24 -9.08
C ASP A 268 6.82 5.88 -7.69
N PRO A 269 5.78 5.57 -6.88
CA PRO A 269 5.68 6.14 -5.54
C PRO A 269 6.85 5.74 -4.63
N PHE A 270 7.36 4.51 -4.77
CA PHE A 270 8.55 4.08 -4.01
C PHE A 270 9.79 4.88 -4.43
N ASN A 271 9.98 5.10 -5.74
CA ASN A 271 11.11 5.88 -6.24
C ASN A 271 11.04 7.36 -5.82
N LEU A 272 9.84 7.86 -5.54
CA LEU A 272 9.62 9.19 -4.97
C LEU A 272 9.73 9.21 -3.43
N GLY A 273 10.19 8.13 -2.81
CA GLY A 273 10.43 8.08 -1.36
C GLY A 273 9.17 7.93 -0.51
N MET A 274 8.06 7.46 -1.09
CA MET A 274 6.78 7.37 -0.39
C MET A 274 6.87 6.58 0.92
N GLN A 275 7.56 5.43 0.93
CA GLN A 275 7.67 4.59 2.11
C GLN A 275 8.54 5.23 3.19
N GLU A 276 9.64 5.83 2.79
CA GLU A 276 10.55 6.54 3.68
C GLU A 276 9.88 7.77 4.31
N ASP A 277 9.14 8.53 3.53
CA ASP A 277 8.37 9.67 4.04
C ASP A 277 7.26 9.24 5.01
N THR A 278 6.66 8.07 4.77
CA THR A 278 5.61 7.53 5.64
C THR A 278 6.18 7.02 6.97
N LEU A 279 7.28 6.29 6.93
CA LEU A 279 7.89 5.64 8.11
C LEU A 279 8.86 6.54 8.86
N GLY A 280 9.63 7.37 8.15
CA GLY A 280 10.74 8.15 8.70
C GLY A 280 10.40 8.98 9.93
N PRO A 281 9.25 9.67 10.00
CA PRO A 281 8.85 10.42 11.19
C PRO A 281 8.77 9.55 12.46
N TRP A 282 8.36 8.30 12.32
CA TRP A 282 8.14 7.36 13.42
C TRP A 282 9.38 6.57 13.82
N PHE A 283 10.41 6.56 12.98
CA PHE A 283 11.71 5.95 13.28
C PHE A 283 12.64 6.90 14.03
N LYS A 284 12.37 8.21 14.00
CA LYS A 284 13.13 9.20 14.75
C LYS A 284 12.98 9.03 16.26
N PRO A 285 14.00 9.42 17.04
CA PRO A 285 13.89 9.45 18.49
C PRO A 285 12.71 10.31 18.95
N GLY A 286 11.94 9.82 19.91
CA GLY A 286 10.79 10.53 20.47
C GLY A 286 9.82 9.61 21.21
N PRO A 287 8.82 10.19 21.88
CA PRO A 287 7.85 9.42 22.69
C PRO A 287 6.91 8.55 21.84
N MET A 288 6.79 8.85 20.55
CA MET A 288 5.95 8.11 19.59
C MET A 288 6.79 7.21 18.67
N ARG A 289 8.07 6.97 18.98
CA ARG A 289 8.92 6.11 18.18
C ARG A 289 8.35 4.70 18.10
N VAL A 290 8.42 4.12 16.90
CA VAL A 290 7.96 2.76 16.62
C VAL A 290 8.80 1.72 17.39
N ASP A 291 8.16 0.66 17.89
CA ASP A 291 8.78 -0.48 18.56
C ASP A 291 8.85 -1.73 17.65
N ALA A 292 8.07 -1.76 16.55
CA ALA A 292 8.14 -2.78 15.51
C ALA A 292 7.61 -2.24 14.16
N SER A 293 8.23 -2.60 13.04
CA SER A 293 7.79 -2.19 11.70
C SER A 293 7.75 -3.39 10.75
N ILE A 294 6.55 -3.75 10.31
CA ILE A 294 6.28 -4.97 9.58
C ILE A 294 5.69 -4.64 8.22
N THR A 295 6.25 -5.21 7.16
CA THR A 295 5.62 -5.19 5.84
C THR A 295 5.01 -6.55 5.54
N ILE A 296 3.81 -6.57 4.97
CA ILE A 296 3.16 -7.79 4.53
C ILE A 296 2.70 -7.68 3.08
N SER A 297 2.79 -8.78 2.34
CA SER A 297 2.27 -8.88 0.98
C SER A 297 1.78 -10.29 0.68
N GLN A 298 1.00 -10.44 -0.38
CA GLN A 298 0.61 -11.79 -0.82
C GLN A 298 1.81 -12.51 -1.46
N GLY A 299 1.95 -13.79 -1.13
CA GLY A 299 3.03 -14.66 -1.59
C GLY A 299 2.52 -15.95 -2.23
N SER A 300 3.10 -17.07 -1.83
CA SER A 300 2.71 -18.39 -2.32
C SER A 300 1.36 -18.85 -1.76
N ALA A 301 0.72 -19.79 -2.44
CA ALA A 301 -0.54 -20.37 -1.96
C ALA A 301 -0.31 -21.22 -0.68
N ASN A 302 -1.23 -21.10 0.25
CA ASN A 302 -1.36 -21.95 1.44
C ASN A 302 -0.18 -21.92 2.44
N ILE A 303 0.71 -20.94 2.37
CA ILE A 303 1.87 -20.85 3.26
C ILE A 303 2.20 -19.40 3.62
N PHE A 304 2.61 -19.18 4.86
CA PHE A 304 3.25 -17.94 5.31
C PHE A 304 4.76 -18.09 5.20
N ASN A 305 5.42 -17.18 4.50
CA ASN A 305 6.87 -17.13 4.45
C ASN A 305 7.37 -15.93 5.26
N LEU A 306 8.24 -16.19 6.24
CA LEU A 306 8.94 -15.19 7.03
C LEU A 306 10.29 -14.94 6.35
N GLU A 307 10.44 -13.81 5.68
CA GLU A 307 11.57 -13.55 4.81
C GLU A 307 12.82 -13.16 5.60
N GLN A 308 13.94 -13.88 5.38
CA GLN A 308 15.20 -13.61 6.07
C GLN A 308 15.99 -12.47 5.43
N PHE A 309 16.06 -12.46 4.10
CA PHE A 309 16.90 -11.52 3.35
C PHE A 309 16.05 -10.66 2.42
N ASN A 310 16.34 -9.36 2.38
CA ASN A 310 15.71 -8.43 1.45
C ASN A 310 16.80 -7.84 0.54
N GLY A 311 16.61 -7.95 -0.77
CA GLY A 311 17.61 -7.58 -1.77
C GLY A 311 17.39 -6.18 -2.31
N ARG A 312 18.49 -5.45 -2.56
CA ARG A 312 18.51 -4.11 -3.16
C ARG A 312 18.31 -4.14 -4.68
N PHE A 313 17.32 -4.85 -5.15
CA PHE A 313 17.08 -5.02 -6.58
C PHE A 313 15.59 -5.21 -6.84
N HIS A 314 15.09 -4.62 -7.92
CA HIS A 314 13.78 -4.97 -8.43
C HIS A 314 13.82 -5.44 -9.90
N GLY A 315 12.96 -6.39 -10.23
CA GLY A 315 12.84 -6.97 -11.56
C GLY A 315 12.01 -6.12 -12.51
N PRO A 316 11.95 -6.53 -13.79
CA PRO A 316 11.23 -5.81 -14.84
C PRO A 316 9.73 -6.16 -14.90
N THR A 317 9.08 -6.37 -13.78
CA THR A 317 7.65 -6.69 -13.73
C THR A 317 6.83 -5.42 -13.56
N SER A 318 5.79 -5.23 -14.37
CA SER A 318 4.93 -4.04 -14.27
C SER A 318 4.02 -4.05 -13.05
N GLY A 319 3.71 -2.85 -12.56
CA GLY A 319 2.67 -2.64 -11.55
C GLY A 319 1.24 -2.67 -12.11
N ASN A 320 0.27 -2.31 -11.28
CA ASN A 320 -1.14 -2.15 -11.69
C ASN A 320 -1.32 -1.02 -12.70
N ASP A 321 -0.43 -0.05 -12.69
CA ASP A 321 -0.34 1.07 -13.63
C ASP A 321 0.22 0.69 -15.01
N GLY A 322 0.68 -0.55 -15.16
CA GLY A 322 1.28 -1.06 -16.38
C GLY A 322 2.71 -0.57 -16.64
N ILE A 323 3.33 0.09 -15.67
CA ILE A 323 4.68 0.64 -15.82
C ILE A 323 5.71 -0.38 -15.34
N ILE A 324 6.74 -0.56 -16.16
CA ILE A 324 7.99 -1.22 -15.77
C ILE A 324 9.00 -0.12 -15.47
N TYR A 325 9.49 -0.08 -14.27
CA TYR A 325 10.51 0.90 -13.89
C TYR A 325 11.91 0.36 -14.20
N CYS A 326 12.66 1.15 -14.95
CA CYS A 326 14.05 0.87 -15.29
C CYS A 326 14.94 1.97 -14.71
N PRO A 327 15.86 1.69 -13.77
CA PRO A 327 16.59 2.70 -13.00
C PRO A 327 17.46 3.67 -13.80
N ALA A 328 17.90 3.33 -14.98
CA ALA A 328 18.75 4.20 -15.80
C ALA A 328 18.01 5.42 -16.42
N GLY A 329 16.91 5.86 -15.84
CA GLY A 329 16.08 6.95 -16.36
C GLY A 329 15.26 6.59 -17.59
N THR A 330 15.27 5.33 -17.99
CA THR A 330 14.46 4.83 -19.09
C THR A 330 13.12 4.40 -18.55
N ARG A 331 12.28 5.36 -18.22
CA ARG A 331 10.87 5.06 -18.03
C ARG A 331 10.28 4.66 -19.35
N LEU A 332 9.58 3.55 -19.36
CA LEU A 332 8.71 3.27 -20.48
C LEU A 332 7.69 4.38 -20.60
N PRO A 333 7.36 4.81 -21.83
CA PRO A 333 6.19 5.64 -22.06
C PRO A 333 4.98 4.81 -21.63
N GLY A 334 4.65 4.87 -20.39
CA GLY A 334 3.54 4.19 -19.77
C GLY A 334 2.81 5.17 -18.90
N LEU A 335 1.88 4.66 -18.21
CA LEU A 335 1.02 5.42 -17.36
C LEU A 335 1.66 5.57 -16.01
N ILE A 336 2.16 6.74 -15.74
CA ILE A 336 2.42 7.12 -14.37
C ILE A 336 1.06 7.24 -13.69
N LEU A 337 0.85 6.54 -12.62
CA LEU A 337 -0.28 6.81 -11.78
C LEU A 337 -0.04 8.15 -11.06
N PRO A 338 -0.92 9.07 -11.17
CA PRO A 338 -2.15 9.10 -11.94
C PRO A 338 -2.06 9.87 -13.26
N LEU A 339 -0.92 10.30 -13.69
CA LEU A 339 -0.71 11.16 -14.87
C LEU A 339 -0.41 10.41 -16.17
N GLY A 340 -0.57 9.12 -16.16
CA GLY A 340 -0.16 8.31 -17.28
C GLY A 340 -0.71 8.73 -18.63
N THR A 341 0.08 8.46 -19.66
CA THR A 341 -0.37 8.49 -21.04
C THR A 341 -1.44 7.44 -21.26
N VAL A 342 -2.34 7.73 -22.17
CA VAL A 342 -3.46 6.88 -22.50
C VAL A 342 -3.00 5.70 -23.31
N THR A 343 -3.34 4.52 -22.87
CA THR A 343 -3.43 3.35 -23.73
C THR A 343 -4.89 3.12 -24.10
N ALA A 344 -5.15 2.69 -25.31
CA ALA A 344 -6.50 2.27 -25.69
C ALA A 344 -6.98 1.16 -24.75
N PRO A 345 -8.28 1.11 -24.39
CA PRO A 345 -8.83 0.04 -23.60
C PRO A 345 -8.46 -1.33 -24.17
N GLY A 346 -8.06 -2.26 -23.31
CA GLY A 346 -7.63 -3.60 -23.72
C GLY A 346 -6.21 -3.72 -24.27
N THR A 347 -5.48 -2.62 -24.38
CA THR A 347 -4.07 -2.66 -24.78
C THR A 347 -3.22 -3.09 -23.58
N ALA A 348 -2.45 -4.15 -23.77
CA ALA A 348 -1.47 -4.55 -22.76
C ALA A 348 -0.45 -3.44 -22.52
N PRO A 349 0.11 -3.34 -21.29
CA PRO A 349 1.25 -2.46 -21.05
C PRO A 349 2.33 -2.74 -22.07
N ILE A 350 2.98 -1.69 -22.55
CA ILE A 350 4.16 -1.86 -23.38
C ILE A 350 5.22 -2.52 -22.50
N SER A 351 5.42 -3.83 -22.70
CA SER A 351 6.59 -4.49 -22.15
C SER A 351 7.77 -4.13 -23.04
N LEU A 352 8.79 -3.48 -22.49
CA LEU A 352 10.07 -3.45 -23.18
C LEU A 352 10.63 -4.87 -23.21
N PRO A 353 11.26 -5.23 -24.33
CA PRO A 353 12.14 -6.40 -24.32
C PRO A 353 13.07 -6.28 -23.11
N ASN A 354 13.29 -7.37 -22.44
CA ASN A 354 14.15 -7.46 -21.24
C ASN A 354 15.50 -6.74 -21.37
N SER A 355 16.00 -6.58 -22.58
CA SER A 355 17.26 -5.91 -22.91
C SER A 355 17.38 -4.45 -22.48
N GLY A 356 16.28 -3.73 -22.25
CA GLY A 356 16.32 -2.32 -21.82
C GLY A 356 16.29 -2.16 -20.29
N CYS A 357 15.69 -3.10 -19.59
CA CYS A 357 15.54 -3.08 -18.14
C CYS A 357 16.30 -4.21 -17.45
N ASP A 358 16.74 -5.18 -18.18
CA ASP A 358 17.47 -6.34 -17.68
C ASP A 358 18.97 -6.05 -17.64
N VAL A 359 19.28 -5.03 -16.94
CA VAL A 359 20.65 -4.55 -16.78
C VAL A 359 21.23 -5.07 -15.48
N TYR A 360 22.53 -5.07 -15.42
CA TYR A 360 23.28 -5.50 -14.26
C TYR A 360 22.96 -4.70 -13.02
N PRO A 361 23.20 -5.26 -11.82
CA PRO A 361 22.85 -4.68 -10.55
C PRO A 361 23.18 -3.20 -10.36
N PRO A 362 24.31 -2.66 -10.80
CA PRO A 362 24.59 -1.24 -10.56
C PRO A 362 23.54 -0.26 -11.08
N GLN A 363 22.63 -0.74 -11.93
CA GLN A 363 21.62 0.08 -12.59
C GLN A 363 20.20 -0.14 -12.07
N ARG A 364 19.99 -1.09 -11.15
CA ARG A 364 18.67 -1.41 -10.60
C ARG A 364 18.69 -1.43 -9.08
N TRP A 365 18.91 -0.29 -8.49
CA TRP A 365 19.09 -0.19 -7.06
C TRP A 365 17.88 0.41 -6.38
N LEU A 366 17.28 -0.34 -5.49
CA LEU A 366 16.30 0.21 -4.57
C LEU A 366 16.96 1.25 -3.67
N GLY A 367 16.22 2.30 -3.38
CA GLY A 367 16.69 3.36 -2.52
C GLY A 367 17.92 4.11 -3.06
N TYR A 368 18.16 4.12 -4.37
CA TYR A 368 19.25 4.87 -4.99
C TYR A 368 18.86 6.29 -5.37
N ASP A 369 17.60 6.50 -5.65
CA ASP A 369 17.12 7.81 -6.04
C ASP A 369 17.00 8.71 -4.80
N ASP A 370 17.40 9.90 -5.00
CA ASP A 370 17.48 11.09 -4.18
C ASP A 370 16.39 11.21 -3.09
N THR A 371 16.46 10.37 -2.09
CA THR A 371 15.65 10.53 -0.89
C THR A 371 16.52 11.00 0.28
N THR A 372 16.02 11.90 1.08
CA THR A 372 16.69 12.43 2.27
C THR A 372 17.02 11.36 3.33
N TRP A 373 16.55 10.15 3.13
CA TRP A 373 16.72 8.99 4.02
C TRP A 373 17.78 8.01 3.55
N MET A 374 18.47 8.32 2.45
CA MET A 374 19.46 7.43 1.86
C MET A 374 20.73 7.37 2.66
N LYS A 375 21.24 6.16 2.79
CA LYS A 375 22.59 5.89 3.26
C LYS A 375 23.53 5.90 2.06
N ASP A 376 24.68 6.56 2.21
CA ASP A 376 25.78 6.41 1.26
C ASP A 376 26.11 4.91 1.15
N PHE A 377 26.10 4.37 -0.07
CA PHE A 377 26.35 2.95 -0.34
C PHE A 377 25.44 2.00 0.47
N PRO A 378 24.11 1.99 0.22
CA PRO A 378 23.22 1.06 0.87
C PRO A 378 23.67 -0.39 0.65
N PRO A 379 23.50 -1.29 1.64
CA PRO A 379 23.91 -2.68 1.52
C PRO A 379 23.13 -3.39 0.43
N GLN A 380 23.73 -4.39 -0.22
CA GLN A 380 23.05 -5.19 -1.24
C GLN A 380 21.93 -6.06 -0.65
N PHE A 381 22.07 -6.46 0.60
CA PHE A 381 21.06 -7.19 1.35
C PHE A 381 20.87 -6.57 2.73
N THR A 382 19.63 -6.49 3.16
CA THR A 382 19.24 -6.22 4.54
C THR A 382 18.65 -7.49 5.18
N LEU A 383 18.65 -7.53 6.49
CA LEU A 383 18.23 -8.68 7.27
C LEU A 383 16.94 -8.39 8.04
N THR A 384 16.07 -9.39 8.14
CA THR A 384 14.97 -9.33 9.09
C THR A 384 15.48 -9.37 10.53
N THR A 385 14.76 -8.71 11.43
CA THR A 385 14.91 -8.85 12.90
C THR A 385 13.62 -9.36 13.54
N LEU A 386 12.75 -9.99 12.75
CA LEU A 386 11.56 -10.66 13.26
C LEU A 386 11.94 -11.77 14.24
N PRO A 387 11.13 -12.04 15.28
CA PRO A 387 11.35 -13.13 16.22
C PRO A 387 10.98 -14.48 15.56
N ILE A 388 11.69 -14.83 14.46
CA ILE A 388 11.40 -15.98 13.60
C ILE A 388 11.17 -17.28 14.37
N PRO A 389 12.01 -17.67 15.35
CA PRO A 389 11.78 -18.92 16.09
C PRO A 389 10.41 -18.98 16.74
N SER A 390 9.99 -17.90 17.41
CA SER A 390 8.69 -17.82 18.08
C SER A 390 7.53 -17.80 17.07
N MET A 391 7.71 -17.17 15.90
CA MET A 391 6.70 -17.09 14.87
C MET A 391 6.47 -18.44 14.17
N VAL A 392 7.55 -19.20 13.89
CA VAL A 392 7.46 -20.51 13.24
C VAL A 392 6.89 -21.57 14.20
N THR A 393 7.24 -21.50 15.50
CA THR A 393 6.87 -22.54 16.47
C THR A 393 5.70 -22.15 17.39
N GLY A 394 5.20 -20.91 17.27
CA GLY A 394 4.28 -20.28 18.23
C GLY A 394 2.82 -20.68 18.15
N HIS A 395 2.45 -21.80 17.52
CA HIS A 395 1.07 -22.29 17.39
C HIS A 395 0.08 -21.23 16.82
N THR A 396 0.56 -20.43 15.88
CA THR A 396 -0.24 -19.35 15.26
C THR A 396 -1.41 -19.85 14.42
N GLN A 397 -1.54 -21.16 14.24
CA GLN A 397 -2.62 -21.84 13.52
C GLN A 397 -3.79 -22.23 14.43
N THR A 398 -3.61 -22.24 15.74
CA THR A 398 -4.60 -22.77 16.71
C THR A 398 -5.91 -21.99 16.67
N GLY A 399 -7.00 -22.70 16.50
CA GLY A 399 -8.37 -22.13 16.43
C GLY A 399 -8.71 -21.50 15.08
N ILE A 400 -7.84 -21.58 14.07
CA ILE A 400 -8.07 -21.02 12.74
C ILE A 400 -8.61 -22.12 11.83
N ALA A 401 -9.88 -21.98 11.42
CA ALA A 401 -10.50 -22.92 10.49
C ALA A 401 -9.75 -22.92 9.15
N ARG A 402 -9.34 -24.11 8.70
CA ARG A 402 -8.73 -24.25 7.39
C ARG A 402 -9.77 -24.03 6.28
N PRO A 403 -9.49 -23.12 5.30
CA PRO A 403 -10.41 -22.93 4.19
C PRO A 403 -10.53 -24.20 3.33
N PRO A 404 -11.68 -24.43 2.68
CA PRO A 404 -11.87 -25.56 1.78
C PRO A 404 -10.82 -25.58 0.66
N GLY A 405 -10.14 -26.70 0.49
CA GLY A 405 -9.10 -26.90 -0.53
C GLY A 405 -7.74 -26.28 -0.21
N ALA A 406 -7.55 -25.70 0.96
CA ALA A 406 -6.23 -25.34 1.45
C ALA A 406 -5.45 -26.60 1.85
N THR A 407 -4.14 -26.57 1.58
CA THR A 407 -3.21 -27.62 1.99
C THR A 407 -2.28 -27.09 3.07
N SER A 408 -1.95 -27.90 4.06
CA SER A 408 -1.01 -27.58 5.12
C SER A 408 -0.60 -28.89 5.80
N ALA A 409 0.58 -28.91 6.41
CA ALA A 409 1.05 -30.04 7.20
C ALA A 409 0.26 -30.22 8.51
N GLY A 410 -0.26 -29.12 9.06
CA GLY A 410 -1.10 -29.12 10.26
C GLY A 410 -2.58 -29.47 10.00
N THR A 411 -3.41 -29.42 11.04
CA THR A 411 -4.85 -29.65 10.97
C THR A 411 -5.65 -28.36 10.87
N GLU A 412 -5.09 -27.24 11.27
CA GLU A 412 -5.69 -25.90 11.30
C GLU A 412 -4.80 -24.90 10.59
N GLY A 413 -5.39 -23.82 10.11
CA GLY A 413 -4.69 -22.69 9.47
C GLY A 413 -3.78 -23.08 8.30
N PHE A 414 -2.76 -22.27 8.10
CA PHE A 414 -1.73 -22.42 7.08
C PHE A 414 -0.37 -22.68 7.70
N ASP A 415 0.51 -23.33 6.95
CA ASP A 415 1.90 -23.53 7.36
C ASP A 415 2.65 -22.20 7.45
N VAL A 416 3.63 -22.15 8.36
CA VAL A 416 4.55 -21.02 8.52
C VAL A 416 5.98 -21.52 8.29
N THR A 417 6.72 -20.82 7.45
CA THR A 417 8.10 -21.22 7.07
C THR A 417 9.04 -20.05 7.23
N TRP A 418 10.21 -20.30 7.80
CA TRP A 418 11.34 -19.40 7.70
C TRP A 418 11.96 -19.50 6.30
N HIS A 419 11.86 -18.43 5.51
CA HIS A 419 12.24 -18.41 4.10
C HIS A 419 13.61 -17.73 3.96
N THR A 420 14.62 -18.54 3.67
CA THR A 420 16.04 -18.14 3.72
C THR A 420 16.71 -18.05 2.35
N ASN A 421 15.94 -18.18 1.27
CA ASN A 421 16.45 -18.08 -0.10
C ASN A 421 16.85 -16.66 -0.46
N PHE A 422 17.76 -16.54 -1.37
CA PHE A 422 18.08 -15.32 -2.11
C PHE A 422 18.79 -15.65 -3.41
N VAL A 423 18.84 -14.68 -4.32
CA VAL A 423 19.60 -14.78 -5.57
C VAL A 423 20.58 -13.60 -5.63
N TYR A 424 21.79 -13.86 -6.08
CA TYR A 424 22.82 -12.85 -6.17
C TYR A 424 23.66 -12.97 -7.44
N PHE A 425 24.33 -11.88 -7.77
CA PHE A 425 25.39 -11.83 -8.77
C PHE A 425 26.74 -11.90 -8.04
N PRO A 426 27.53 -12.97 -8.25
CA PRO A 426 28.86 -13.10 -7.63
C PRO A 426 29.83 -11.97 -8.01
N ALA A 427 29.72 -11.51 -9.26
CA ALA A 427 30.40 -10.30 -9.75
C ALA A 427 29.32 -9.31 -10.18
N CYS A 428 29.33 -8.10 -9.60
CA CYS A 428 28.30 -7.07 -9.89
C CYS A 428 28.31 -6.56 -11.35
N THR A 429 29.24 -6.99 -12.16
CA THR A 429 29.41 -6.63 -13.57
C THR A 429 29.08 -7.77 -14.54
N ASP A 430 28.72 -8.94 -14.02
CA ASP A 430 28.42 -10.14 -14.79
C ASP A 430 26.94 -10.52 -14.64
N PRO A 431 26.23 -10.88 -15.72
CA PRO A 431 24.83 -11.33 -15.66
C PRO A 431 24.62 -12.68 -15.00
N ALA A 432 25.68 -13.44 -14.76
CA ALA A 432 25.58 -14.76 -14.12
C ALA A 432 25.05 -14.63 -12.69
N THR A 433 24.03 -15.40 -12.37
CA THR A 433 23.41 -15.42 -11.04
C THR A 433 23.61 -16.76 -10.35
N VAL A 434 23.62 -16.70 -9.02
CA VAL A 434 23.60 -17.88 -8.15
C VAL A 434 22.36 -17.83 -7.28
N THR A 435 21.62 -18.95 -7.24
CA THR A 435 20.45 -19.10 -6.37
C THR A 435 20.84 -19.86 -5.11
N VAL A 436 20.55 -19.28 -3.97
CA VAL A 436 20.60 -19.96 -2.67
C VAL A 436 19.18 -20.41 -2.35
N PRO A 437 18.90 -21.70 -2.29
CA PRO A 437 17.56 -22.20 -1.98
C PRO A 437 17.20 -21.94 -0.52
N SER A 438 15.89 -21.87 -0.24
CA SER A 438 15.42 -21.87 1.13
C SER A 438 15.68 -23.22 1.79
N ASN A 439 16.17 -23.18 3.02
CA ASN A 439 16.28 -24.37 3.88
C ASN A 439 15.19 -24.39 4.96
N GLY A 440 14.19 -23.52 4.84
CA GLY A 440 13.04 -23.49 5.76
C GLY A 440 12.28 -24.81 5.76
N VAL A 441 11.89 -25.24 6.94
CA VAL A 441 11.01 -26.39 7.17
C VAL A 441 9.67 -25.85 7.70
N VAL A 442 8.57 -26.39 7.21
CA VAL A 442 7.24 -25.93 7.62
C VAL A 442 7.03 -26.17 9.11
N ASN A 443 6.60 -25.14 9.83
CA ASN A 443 6.28 -25.15 11.27
C ASN A 443 7.45 -25.58 12.18
N LEU A 444 8.66 -25.62 11.66
CA LEU A 444 9.88 -25.98 12.39
C LEU A 444 11.01 -25.00 12.08
N MET A 445 11.86 -24.74 13.05
CA MET A 445 13.08 -23.97 12.84
C MET A 445 14.18 -24.91 12.30
N PRO A 446 14.75 -24.61 11.12
CA PRO A 446 15.95 -25.29 10.68
C PRO A 446 17.15 -24.87 11.52
N ASP A 447 18.26 -25.61 11.39
CA ASP A 447 19.53 -25.21 12.00
C ASP A 447 20.01 -23.89 11.38
N VAL A 448 20.05 -22.84 12.20
CA VAL A 448 20.45 -21.49 11.78
C VAL A 448 21.90 -21.44 11.29
N SER A 449 22.76 -22.35 11.74
CA SER A 449 24.17 -22.42 11.31
C SER A 449 24.33 -22.86 9.86
N THR A 450 23.30 -23.44 9.27
CA THR A 450 23.31 -23.90 7.87
C THR A 450 22.82 -22.85 6.87
N VAL A 451 22.32 -21.70 7.35
CA VAL A 451 21.80 -20.63 6.49
C VAL A 451 22.96 -19.84 5.91
N PRO A 452 23.16 -19.86 4.58
CA PRO A 452 24.19 -19.04 3.95
C PRO A 452 23.91 -17.55 4.19
N THR A 453 24.96 -16.81 4.53
CA THR A 453 24.88 -15.35 4.70
C THR A 453 25.38 -14.67 3.43
N PRO A 454 24.66 -13.66 2.88
CA PRO A 454 25.15 -12.90 1.74
C PRO A 454 26.50 -12.26 2.01
N ASN A 455 27.43 -12.41 1.05
CA ASN A 455 28.72 -11.75 1.14
C ASN A 455 28.62 -10.27 0.73
N ALA A 456 29.36 -9.41 1.40
CA ALA A 456 29.34 -7.98 1.14
C ALA A 456 29.83 -7.60 -0.28
N THR A 457 30.52 -8.49 -0.98
CA THR A 457 30.99 -8.28 -2.36
C THR A 457 29.97 -8.70 -3.42
N TRP A 458 28.90 -9.39 -3.03
CA TRP A 458 27.86 -9.83 -3.94
C TRP A 458 26.84 -8.71 -4.19
N CYS A 459 26.28 -8.67 -5.39
CA CYS A 459 25.15 -7.81 -5.68
C CYS A 459 23.84 -8.60 -5.63
N SER A 460 22.82 -8.05 -5.01
CA SER A 460 21.53 -8.73 -4.91
C SER A 460 20.85 -8.81 -6.26
N ARG A 461 20.16 -9.92 -6.53
CA ARG A 461 19.24 -10.13 -7.64
C ARG A 461 17.80 -10.36 -7.15
N GLN A 462 17.65 -11.07 -6.03
CA GLN A 462 16.37 -11.29 -5.34
C GLN A 462 16.63 -11.46 -3.85
N GLY A 463 15.75 -10.89 -3.04
CA GLY A 463 15.61 -11.28 -1.64
C GLY A 463 14.71 -12.50 -1.48
N GLY A 464 14.37 -12.88 -0.27
CA GLY A 464 13.39 -13.92 0.03
C GLY A 464 12.03 -13.64 -0.61
N GLY A 465 11.63 -12.38 -0.63
CA GLY A 465 10.41 -11.90 -1.28
C GLY A 465 10.48 -11.78 -2.81
N GLY A 466 11.50 -12.32 -3.47
CA GLY A 466 11.69 -12.23 -4.91
C GLY A 466 12.36 -10.93 -5.35
N ASP A 467 11.93 -10.38 -6.49
CA ASP A 467 12.45 -9.15 -7.07
C ASP A 467 11.35 -8.15 -7.44
N TYR A 468 10.20 -8.26 -6.81
CA TYR A 468 9.05 -7.40 -7.02
C TYR A 468 8.81 -6.47 -5.82
N LEU A 469 7.69 -5.78 -5.79
CA LEU A 469 7.35 -4.76 -4.78
C LEU A 469 7.35 -5.29 -3.32
N SER A 470 7.13 -6.58 -3.14
CA SER A 470 7.27 -7.25 -1.83
C SER A 470 8.69 -7.10 -1.28
N ASN A 471 9.67 -7.45 -2.11
CA ASN A 471 11.08 -7.30 -1.78
C ASN A 471 11.48 -5.83 -1.62
N GLU A 472 10.94 -4.92 -2.48
CA GLU A 472 11.23 -3.51 -2.38
C GLU A 472 10.75 -2.91 -1.05
N SER A 473 9.49 -3.17 -0.68
CA SER A 473 8.94 -2.68 0.59
C SER A 473 9.70 -3.24 1.80
N ALA A 474 10.07 -4.51 1.74
CA ALA A 474 10.85 -5.18 2.78
C ALA A 474 12.25 -4.57 2.93
N TYR A 475 12.95 -4.37 1.81
CA TYR A 475 14.28 -3.78 1.78
C TYR A 475 14.28 -2.35 2.34
N ARG A 476 13.37 -1.49 1.88
CA ARG A 476 13.26 -0.09 2.34
C ARG A 476 12.93 -0.01 3.83
N ASN A 477 12.01 -0.84 4.32
CA ASN A 477 11.64 -0.90 5.73
C ASN A 477 12.84 -1.28 6.63
N THR A 478 13.56 -2.34 6.28
CA THR A 478 14.71 -2.81 7.05
C THR A 478 15.93 -1.93 6.89
N LEU A 479 16.14 -1.34 5.70
CA LEU A 479 17.18 -0.32 5.50
C LEU A 479 16.95 0.91 6.37
N LEU A 480 15.71 1.39 6.44
CA LEU A 480 15.36 2.55 7.27
C LEU A 480 15.61 2.26 8.76
N ARG A 481 15.24 1.07 9.27
CA ARG A 481 15.62 0.62 10.61
C ARG A 481 17.14 0.71 10.84
N ASP A 482 17.93 0.22 9.88
CA ASP A 482 19.39 0.19 9.99
C ASP A 482 19.99 1.60 9.94
N VAL A 483 19.44 2.48 9.09
CA VAL A 483 19.85 3.90 9.00
C VAL A 483 19.66 4.63 10.33
N PHE A 484 18.56 4.36 11.02
CA PHE A 484 18.28 4.93 12.34
C PHE A 484 18.95 4.16 13.50
N GLY A 485 19.63 3.05 13.23
CA GLY A 485 20.29 2.23 14.24
C GLY A 485 19.32 1.64 15.28
N LEU A 486 18.11 1.27 14.84
CA LEU A 486 17.08 0.77 15.74
C LEU A 486 17.19 -0.74 15.95
N ASP A 487 17.24 -1.14 17.22
CA ASP A 487 17.12 -2.55 17.61
C ASP A 487 15.65 -2.92 17.86
N ILE A 488 14.88 -3.01 16.79
CA ILE A 488 13.46 -3.36 16.79
C ILE A 488 13.18 -4.51 15.82
N PRO A 489 12.10 -5.29 16.01
CA PRO A 489 11.60 -6.18 15.00
C PRO A 489 11.20 -5.38 13.75
N ALA A 490 11.87 -5.68 12.65
CA ALA A 490 11.50 -5.18 11.33
C ALA A 490 11.76 -6.27 10.28
N GLY A 491 10.84 -6.44 9.35
CA GLY A 491 10.95 -7.47 8.32
C GLY A 491 9.70 -7.62 7.50
N HIS A 492 9.65 -8.70 6.72
CA HIS A 492 8.58 -8.97 5.77
C HIS A 492 7.94 -10.34 6.00
N ILE A 493 6.62 -10.37 5.87
CA ILE A 493 5.83 -11.59 5.91
C ILE A 493 5.06 -11.72 4.59
N HIS A 494 5.35 -12.74 3.79
CA HIS A 494 4.46 -13.16 2.74
C HIS A 494 3.28 -13.93 3.34
N VAL A 495 2.06 -13.45 3.08
CA VAL A 495 0.83 -14.13 3.47
C VAL A 495 0.32 -14.96 2.29
N PRO A 496 -0.47 -16.03 2.51
CA PRO A 496 -1.00 -16.84 1.41
C PRO A 496 -1.79 -15.98 0.40
N VAL A 497 -1.59 -16.25 -0.90
CA VAL A 497 -2.31 -15.53 -1.96
C VAL A 497 -3.82 -15.77 -1.87
N MET A 498 -4.62 -14.75 -2.19
CA MET A 498 -6.08 -14.78 -2.13
C MET A 498 -6.70 -14.69 -3.53
N THR A 499 -6.51 -15.73 -4.32
CA THR A 499 -7.11 -15.91 -5.65
C THR A 499 -8.00 -17.15 -5.69
N ASN A 500 -8.40 -17.66 -4.53
CA ASN A 500 -8.99 -18.98 -4.37
C ASN A 500 -10.52 -18.93 -4.41
N PHE A 501 -11.06 -18.59 -5.56
CA PHE A 501 -12.46 -18.84 -5.87
C PHE A 501 -12.71 -20.32 -6.17
N PHE A 502 -13.95 -20.78 -6.11
CA PHE A 502 -14.29 -22.08 -6.63
C PHE A 502 -13.85 -22.16 -8.08
N GLY A 503 -13.06 -23.17 -8.42
CA GLY A 503 -12.47 -23.28 -9.74
C GLY A 503 -11.96 -24.68 -10.06
N GLY A 504 -11.77 -24.93 -11.36
CA GLY A 504 -11.31 -26.23 -11.86
C GLY A 504 -12.38 -27.29 -11.92
N THR A 505 -11.99 -28.51 -12.31
CA THR A 505 -12.87 -29.69 -12.42
C THR A 505 -13.25 -30.30 -11.08
N ALA A 506 -12.53 -29.95 -10.02
CA ALA A 506 -12.81 -30.40 -8.67
C ALA A 506 -13.31 -29.20 -7.84
N ASN A 507 -14.63 -29.09 -7.67
CA ASN A 507 -15.26 -28.21 -6.70
C ASN A 507 -14.97 -28.73 -5.27
N THR A 508 -13.73 -28.63 -4.86
CA THR A 508 -13.35 -29.00 -3.49
C THR A 508 -13.97 -27.96 -2.54
N GLY A 509 -14.87 -28.42 -1.69
CA GLY A 509 -15.59 -27.58 -0.73
C GLY A 509 -17.06 -27.31 -1.05
N GLY A 510 -17.64 -27.96 -2.08
CA GLY A 510 -19.10 -28.01 -2.30
C GLY A 510 -19.74 -26.79 -2.95
N GLY A 511 -18.95 -25.86 -3.50
CA GLY A 511 -19.45 -24.70 -4.24
C GLY A 511 -19.44 -24.90 -5.76
N VAL A 512 -20.23 -24.09 -6.45
CA VAL A 512 -20.25 -24.03 -7.92
C VAL A 512 -19.35 -22.91 -8.39
N ARG A 513 -18.49 -23.17 -9.37
CA ARG A 513 -17.70 -22.13 -10.03
C ARG A 513 -18.64 -21.22 -10.82
N ASP A 514 -18.52 -19.93 -10.57
CA ASP A 514 -19.12 -18.89 -11.39
C ASP A 514 -18.11 -17.76 -11.62
N ASP A 515 -17.58 -17.68 -12.83
CA ASP A 515 -16.60 -16.66 -13.20
C ASP A 515 -17.20 -15.23 -13.29
N ASN A 516 -18.54 -15.12 -13.20
CA ASN A 516 -19.24 -13.84 -13.12
C ASN A 516 -19.54 -13.42 -11.66
N ALA A 517 -19.35 -14.30 -10.67
CA ALA A 517 -19.58 -13.97 -9.27
C ALA A 517 -18.45 -13.06 -8.73
N ILE A 518 -18.82 -12.00 -7.97
CA ILE A 518 -17.86 -11.08 -7.34
C ILE A 518 -17.21 -11.66 -6.08
N THR A 519 -17.83 -12.67 -5.48
CA THR A 519 -17.29 -13.41 -4.33
C THR A 519 -17.88 -14.81 -4.30
N ASP A 520 -17.28 -15.70 -3.52
CA ASP A 520 -17.84 -17.00 -3.14
C ASP A 520 -17.34 -17.43 -1.74
N ALA A 521 -17.94 -18.47 -1.20
CA ALA A 521 -17.65 -18.92 0.17
C ALA A 521 -16.19 -19.37 0.36
N ARG A 522 -15.53 -19.88 -0.67
CA ARG A 522 -14.12 -20.27 -0.58
C ARG A 522 -13.21 -19.05 -0.46
N PHE A 523 -13.42 -18.05 -1.32
CA PHE A 523 -12.68 -16.79 -1.28
C PHE A 523 -12.81 -16.10 0.09
N GLU A 524 -14.04 -16.05 0.64
CA GLU A 524 -14.32 -15.48 1.95
C GLU A 524 -13.61 -16.25 3.09
N ALA A 525 -13.65 -17.60 3.04
CA ALA A 525 -12.98 -18.43 4.02
C ALA A 525 -11.46 -18.23 4.01
N TYR A 526 -10.85 -18.10 2.82
CA TYR A 526 -9.42 -17.82 2.69
C TYR A 526 -9.06 -16.47 3.31
N ARG A 527 -9.80 -15.39 3.00
CA ARG A 527 -9.56 -14.07 3.60
C ARG A 527 -9.63 -14.12 5.11
N THR A 528 -10.70 -14.73 5.65
CA THR A 528 -10.91 -14.84 7.10
C THR A 528 -9.75 -15.57 7.79
N ALA A 529 -9.33 -16.70 7.24
CA ALA A 529 -8.25 -17.50 7.82
C ALA A 529 -6.89 -16.80 7.74
N ILE A 530 -6.57 -16.18 6.59
CA ILE A 530 -5.29 -15.48 6.41
C ILE A 530 -5.20 -14.29 7.35
N VAL A 531 -6.24 -13.46 7.43
CA VAL A 531 -6.24 -12.28 8.32
C VAL A 531 -6.14 -12.72 9.78
N ALA A 532 -6.86 -13.75 10.21
CA ALA A 532 -6.79 -14.26 11.57
C ALA A 532 -5.39 -14.79 11.93
N GLN A 533 -4.75 -15.53 11.03
CA GLN A 533 -3.40 -16.06 11.29
C GLN A 533 -2.32 -14.97 11.21
N THR A 534 -2.45 -14.01 10.29
CA THR A 534 -1.56 -12.84 10.27
C THR A 534 -1.63 -12.08 11.58
N LYS A 535 -2.82 -11.82 12.10
CA LYS A 535 -3.01 -11.22 13.42
C LYS A 535 -2.31 -12.01 14.53
N ALA A 536 -2.41 -13.35 14.53
CA ALA A 536 -1.73 -14.19 15.49
C ALA A 536 -0.20 -14.04 15.42
N LEU A 537 0.36 -13.99 14.21
CA LEU A 537 1.80 -13.74 13.99
C LEU A 537 2.23 -12.36 14.51
N LEU A 538 1.43 -11.32 14.26
CA LEU A 538 1.69 -9.96 14.75
C LEU A 538 1.68 -9.89 16.29
N LEU A 539 0.78 -10.64 16.95
CA LEU A 539 0.76 -10.74 18.40
C LEU A 539 1.99 -11.48 18.97
N VAL A 540 2.52 -12.48 18.25
CA VAL A 540 3.81 -13.10 18.62
C VAL A 540 4.93 -12.07 18.59
N ILE A 541 4.98 -11.23 17.54
CA ILE A 541 5.96 -10.13 17.48
C ILE A 541 5.75 -9.16 18.64
N GLY A 542 4.52 -8.73 18.91
CA GLY A 542 4.19 -7.84 20.03
C GLY A 542 4.67 -8.40 21.36
N ASN A 543 4.39 -9.67 21.62
CA ASN A 543 4.83 -10.34 22.86
C ASN A 543 6.35 -10.48 22.95
N SER A 544 7.07 -10.56 21.85
CA SER A 544 8.54 -10.61 21.84
C SER A 544 9.20 -9.30 22.29
N LEU A 545 8.48 -8.18 22.26
CA LEU A 545 8.95 -6.87 22.70
C LEU A 545 9.08 -6.75 24.22
N MET A 546 8.56 -7.71 24.98
CA MET A 546 8.61 -7.72 26.44
C MET A 546 10.03 -7.84 27.01
N TYR A 547 10.90 -8.52 26.30
CA TYR A 547 12.22 -8.94 26.79
C TYR A 547 13.37 -8.04 26.31
N ARG A 548 13.08 -6.84 25.83
CA ARG A 548 14.09 -5.89 25.34
C ARG A 548 14.29 -4.69 26.26
#